data_8f8ef85e56d1ab9617e8f5be18ec6533
#
_entry.id   8f8ef85e56d1ab9617e8f5be18ec6533
#
_cell.length_a   1.000
_cell.length_b   1.000
_cell.length_c   1.000
_cell.angle_alpha   90.00
_cell.angle_beta   90.00
_cell.angle_gamma   90.00
#
_symmetry.space_group_name_H-M   'P 1'
#
loop_
_entity.id
_entity.type
_entity.pdbx_description
1 polymer ?
#
loop_
_entity_poly.entity_id
_entity_poly.type
_entity_poly.pdbx_seq_one_letter_code
_entity_poly.pdbx_strand_id
1 'polypeptide(L)'
;MKLITLDFETYYDKKYSLSKLTTEEYIRHPDFEVIGVAVKQCGTVFQETKWFSGTKEKTKEFLDQFDWDGSLVVAHNAVFDMAILSWIFGIKPKRVADTLSMSRAIHSIEVGGSLKALAAHYQLGEKGTEVINALGKRRIDFTDEELARYAEYCINDVELTEKLFKALLPKLNVTELKLIDLTIKMFSEPTLELDVDVLDAHLQGVQKKKQDLMAKIEADKKTIMSNPKFAELLKTHGVVPPTKISPTTGKETYAFAKSDEDFRALLDHENEDVQALVSARLGVKSTIEETRTERFINIAMRGTLPIPLRYYAAHTGRWGGDDK
;
A
#
# COMPACT_ATOMS: atom_id res chain seq x y z
N MET A 1 8.97 22.61 21.94
CA MET A 1 8.47 22.22 20.59
C MET A 1 7.01 21.82 20.76
N LYS A 2 6.11 22.42 20.00
CA LYS A 2 4.71 22.00 19.97
C LYS A 2 4.62 20.64 19.28
N LEU A 3 3.81 19.75 19.82
CA LEU A 3 3.59 18.40 19.31
C LEU A 3 2.11 18.18 19.10
N ILE A 4 1.73 17.67 17.94
CA ILE A 4 0.38 17.17 17.70
C ILE A 4 0.50 15.67 17.45
N THR A 5 -0.26 14.88 18.22
CA THR A 5 -0.41 13.44 17.97
C THR A 5 -1.84 13.18 17.57
N LEU A 6 -2.07 12.37 16.55
CA LEU A 6 -3.41 12.07 16.05
C LEU A 6 -3.55 10.63 15.58
N ASP A 7 -4.80 10.20 15.47
CA ASP A 7 -5.21 8.93 14.91
C ASP A 7 -6.61 9.05 14.31
N PHE A 8 -6.81 8.51 13.09
CA PHE A 8 -8.10 8.52 12.39
C PHE A 8 -8.75 7.15 12.41
N GLU A 9 -10.04 7.12 12.71
CA GLU A 9 -10.88 5.95 12.56
C GLU A 9 -11.75 6.10 11.31
N THR A 10 -11.80 5.07 10.46
CA THR A 10 -12.43 5.14 9.14
C THR A 10 -13.36 3.96 8.89
N TYR A 11 -14.34 4.16 7.99
CA TYR A 11 -15.24 3.11 7.55
C TYR A 11 -14.52 2.01 6.78
N TYR A 12 -14.85 0.77 7.06
CA TYR A 12 -14.40 -0.40 6.29
C TYR A 12 -15.43 -1.53 6.32
N ASP A 13 -15.39 -2.39 5.29
CA ASP A 13 -16.21 -3.60 5.22
C ASP A 13 -15.44 -4.79 4.62
N LYS A 14 -16.15 -5.89 4.32
CA LYS A 14 -15.56 -7.13 3.78
C LYS A 14 -14.97 -6.95 2.37
N LYS A 15 -15.43 -5.97 1.59
CA LYS A 15 -14.99 -5.68 0.22
C LYS A 15 -14.11 -4.45 0.15
N TYR A 16 -14.44 -3.44 0.95
CA TYR A 16 -13.75 -2.17 1.05
C TYR A 16 -12.90 -2.11 2.32
N SER A 17 -11.62 -2.40 2.21
CA SER A 17 -10.68 -2.41 3.34
C SER A 17 -9.23 -2.37 2.86
N LEU A 18 -8.29 -1.98 3.73
CA LEU A 18 -6.85 -1.99 3.46
C LEU A 18 -6.27 -3.40 3.20
N SER A 19 -7.01 -4.47 3.48
CA SER A 19 -6.63 -5.82 3.07
C SER A 19 -6.96 -6.14 1.61
N LYS A 20 -7.79 -5.33 0.96
CA LYS A 20 -8.27 -5.50 -0.42
C LYS A 20 -7.79 -4.41 -1.36
N LEU A 21 -7.68 -3.20 -0.88
CA LEU A 21 -7.31 -2.00 -1.62
C LEU A 21 -5.95 -1.50 -1.16
N THR A 22 -5.23 -0.82 -2.02
CA THR A 22 -4.07 -0.04 -1.62
C THR A 22 -4.50 1.14 -0.76
N THR A 23 -3.60 1.73 0.00
CA THR A 23 -3.88 2.91 0.82
C THR A 23 -4.41 4.06 -0.03
N GLU A 24 -3.86 4.26 -1.23
CA GLU A 24 -4.31 5.28 -2.18
C GLU A 24 -5.74 5.00 -2.66
N GLU A 25 -6.00 3.77 -3.11
CA GLU A 25 -7.35 3.36 -3.57
C GLU A 25 -8.37 3.49 -2.45
N TYR A 26 -8.00 3.11 -1.22
CA TYR A 26 -8.90 3.17 -0.07
C TYR A 26 -9.27 4.61 0.30
N ILE A 27 -8.29 5.52 0.42
CA ILE A 27 -8.55 6.90 0.86
C ILE A 27 -9.25 7.73 -0.24
N ARG A 28 -8.92 7.50 -1.51
CA ARG A 28 -9.52 8.23 -2.65
C ARG A 28 -10.79 7.58 -3.18
N HIS A 29 -11.27 6.50 -2.55
CA HIS A 29 -12.51 5.83 -2.94
C HIS A 29 -13.73 6.68 -2.60
N PRO A 30 -14.81 6.66 -3.43
CA PRO A 30 -16.07 7.35 -3.10
C PRO A 30 -16.70 6.91 -1.77
N ASP A 31 -16.48 5.67 -1.35
CA ASP A 31 -16.97 5.12 -0.08
C ASP A 31 -16.16 5.54 1.14
N PHE A 32 -15.07 6.29 0.95
CA PHE A 32 -14.23 6.71 2.08
C PHE A 32 -15.01 7.60 3.04
N GLU A 33 -14.96 7.26 4.31
CA GLU A 33 -15.60 8.03 5.38
C GLU A 33 -14.76 8.00 6.65
N VAL A 34 -14.53 9.17 7.23
CA VAL A 34 -13.95 9.30 8.57
C VAL A 34 -15.06 9.10 9.60
N ILE A 35 -14.92 8.10 10.45
CA ILE A 35 -15.84 7.87 11.59
C ILE A 35 -15.54 8.87 12.70
N GLY A 36 -14.25 9.10 12.96
CA GLY A 36 -13.79 10.08 13.91
C GLY A 36 -12.28 10.24 13.91
N VAL A 37 -11.81 11.21 14.70
CA VAL A 37 -10.40 11.51 14.87
C VAL A 37 -10.11 11.91 16.32
N ALA A 38 -9.04 11.39 16.89
CA ALA A 38 -8.49 11.85 18.14
C ALA A 38 -7.24 12.71 17.88
N VAL A 39 -7.15 13.85 18.53
CA VAL A 39 -6.02 14.80 18.41
C VAL A 39 -5.59 15.27 19.77
N LYS A 40 -4.30 15.20 20.04
CA LYS A 40 -3.65 15.75 21.23
C LYS A 40 -2.63 16.80 20.83
N GLN A 41 -2.73 18.01 21.36
CA GLN A 41 -1.73 19.05 21.17
C GLN A 41 -1.03 19.39 22.48
N CYS A 42 0.28 19.09 22.57
CA CYS A 42 1.14 19.40 23.69
C CYS A 42 1.91 20.70 23.49
N GLY A 43 2.26 21.39 24.59
CA GLY A 43 2.97 22.67 24.56
C GLY A 43 2.05 23.90 24.42
N THR A 44 0.76 23.70 24.64
CA THR A 44 -0.30 24.71 24.77
C THR A 44 -1.05 24.54 26.10
N VAL A 45 -2.06 25.37 26.35
CA VAL A 45 -2.94 25.27 27.54
C VAL A 45 -3.76 23.95 27.49
N PHE A 46 -3.95 23.36 26.31
CA PHE A 46 -4.71 22.13 26.11
C PHE A 46 -3.76 20.92 26.07
N GLN A 47 -3.75 20.14 27.16
CA GLN A 47 -2.95 18.90 27.24
C GLN A 47 -3.80 17.63 27.12
N GLU A 48 -5.12 17.74 27.01
CA GLU A 48 -6.03 16.63 26.88
C GLU A 48 -6.21 16.21 25.43
N THR A 49 -6.31 14.91 25.20
CA THR A 49 -6.67 14.35 23.89
C THR A 49 -8.14 14.60 23.63
N LYS A 50 -8.44 15.23 22.49
CA LYS A 50 -9.80 15.54 22.05
C LYS A 50 -10.21 14.55 20.98
N TRP A 51 -11.41 14.00 21.13
CA TRP A 51 -12.07 13.22 20.09
C TRP A 51 -13.13 14.04 19.40
N PHE A 52 -13.26 13.84 18.10
CA PHE A 52 -14.33 14.41 17.30
C PHE A 52 -14.88 13.38 16.29
N SER A 53 -16.21 13.28 16.21
CA SER A 53 -16.93 12.49 15.21
C SER A 53 -18.05 13.34 14.62
N GLY A 54 -18.03 13.56 13.31
CA GLY A 54 -18.98 14.43 12.64
C GLY A 54 -18.94 14.28 11.12
N THR A 55 -19.65 15.17 10.41
CA THR A 55 -19.55 15.25 8.96
C THR A 55 -18.14 15.70 8.54
N LYS A 56 -17.79 15.53 7.27
CA LYS A 56 -16.48 15.95 6.73
C LYS A 56 -16.21 17.43 7.01
N GLU A 57 -17.20 18.30 6.82
CA GLU A 57 -17.10 19.74 7.03
C GLU A 57 -16.84 20.07 8.51
N LYS A 58 -17.61 19.47 9.42
CA LYS A 58 -17.43 19.65 10.87
C LYS A 58 -16.12 19.07 11.38
N THR A 59 -15.67 17.95 10.79
CA THR A 59 -14.35 17.39 11.10
C THR A 59 -13.25 18.34 10.63
N LYS A 60 -13.41 18.98 9.47
CA LYS A 60 -12.47 20.00 9.00
C LYS A 60 -12.42 21.21 9.95
N GLU A 61 -13.59 21.74 10.37
CA GLU A 61 -13.68 22.82 11.35
C GLU A 61 -13.00 22.47 12.68
N PHE A 62 -13.14 21.24 13.14
CA PHE A 62 -12.44 20.74 14.33
C PHE A 62 -10.92 20.70 14.12
N LEU A 63 -10.45 20.18 12.98
CA LEU A 63 -9.03 20.09 12.65
C LEU A 63 -8.39 21.47 12.46
N ASP A 64 -9.11 22.47 11.94
CA ASP A 64 -8.62 23.83 11.74
C ASP A 64 -8.30 24.59 13.05
N GLN A 65 -8.69 24.05 14.21
CA GLN A 65 -8.36 24.62 15.51
C GLN A 65 -6.90 24.38 15.96
N PHE A 66 -6.17 23.48 15.26
CA PHE A 66 -4.82 23.06 15.63
C PHE A 66 -3.74 23.77 14.81
N ASP A 67 -2.58 24.01 15.43
CA ASP A 67 -1.43 24.68 14.80
C ASP A 67 -0.55 23.67 14.04
N TRP A 68 -0.97 23.26 12.84
CA TRP A 68 -0.27 22.28 12.00
C TRP A 68 1.10 22.76 11.52
N ASP A 69 1.27 24.06 11.24
CA ASP A 69 2.52 24.64 10.76
C ASP A 69 3.57 24.81 11.86
N GLY A 70 3.12 25.19 13.05
CA GLY A 70 4.01 25.42 14.20
C GLY A 70 4.38 24.16 14.96
N SER A 71 3.77 23.01 14.65
CA SER A 71 3.92 21.75 15.40
C SER A 71 4.68 20.69 14.64
N LEU A 72 5.27 19.72 15.37
CA LEU A 72 5.62 18.42 14.83
C LEU A 72 4.41 17.50 14.95
N VAL A 73 3.96 16.93 13.85
CA VAL A 73 2.82 16.02 13.83
C VAL A 73 3.30 14.56 13.89
N VAL A 74 2.70 13.77 14.76
CA VAL A 74 3.08 12.39 15.03
C VAL A 74 1.87 11.47 14.90
N ALA A 75 2.05 10.36 14.22
CA ALA A 75 1.09 9.26 14.19
C ALA A 75 1.83 7.91 14.22
N HIS A 76 1.10 6.83 14.38
CA HIS A 76 1.63 5.48 14.25
C HIS A 76 1.20 4.88 12.91
N ASN A 77 2.14 4.63 12.00
CA ASN A 77 1.89 4.38 10.58
C ASN A 77 1.35 5.63 9.86
N ALA A 78 2.03 6.73 10.07
CA ALA A 78 1.63 8.09 9.73
C ALA A 78 1.31 8.34 8.24
N VAL A 79 1.74 7.48 7.33
CA VAL A 79 1.40 7.55 5.90
C VAL A 79 -0.11 7.62 5.69
N PHE A 80 -0.87 6.82 6.43
CA PHE A 80 -2.32 6.76 6.36
C PHE A 80 -2.96 8.08 6.83
N ASP A 81 -2.63 8.50 8.04
CA ASP A 81 -3.21 9.71 8.67
C ASP A 81 -2.82 10.98 7.91
N MET A 82 -1.58 11.09 7.46
CA MET A 82 -1.11 12.25 6.70
C MET A 82 -1.76 12.30 5.31
N ALA A 83 -2.04 11.17 4.68
CA ALA A 83 -2.79 11.15 3.42
C ALA A 83 -4.25 11.60 3.64
N ILE A 84 -4.90 11.20 4.72
CA ILE A 84 -6.24 11.69 5.08
C ILE A 84 -6.22 13.20 5.32
N LEU A 85 -5.28 13.71 6.13
CA LEU A 85 -5.13 15.14 6.37
C LEU A 85 -4.97 15.93 5.06
N SER A 86 -4.07 15.46 4.17
CA SER A 86 -3.75 16.15 2.93
C SER A 86 -4.85 16.02 1.88
N TRP A 87 -5.32 14.80 1.59
CA TRP A 87 -6.21 14.56 0.45
C TRP A 87 -7.68 14.84 0.77
N ILE A 88 -8.10 14.61 2.01
CA ILE A 88 -9.50 14.78 2.41
C ILE A 88 -9.75 16.16 3.00
N PHE A 89 -8.82 16.67 3.81
CA PHE A 89 -8.99 17.92 4.55
C PHE A 89 -8.11 19.09 4.06
N GLY A 90 -7.17 18.84 3.12
CA GLY A 90 -6.29 19.87 2.57
C GLY A 90 -5.27 20.41 3.58
N ILE A 91 -5.01 19.68 4.67
CA ILE A 91 -4.05 20.05 5.71
C ILE A 91 -2.73 19.35 5.45
N LYS A 92 -1.64 20.15 5.31
CA LYS A 92 -0.29 19.66 5.03
C LYS A 92 0.66 20.07 6.15
N PRO A 93 0.90 19.24 7.15
CA PRO A 93 1.77 19.57 8.28
C PRO A 93 3.22 19.84 7.81
N LYS A 94 3.83 20.88 8.37
CA LYS A 94 5.21 21.25 7.99
C LYS A 94 6.25 20.20 8.36
N ARG A 95 6.01 19.44 9.44
CA ARG A 95 6.92 18.39 9.95
C ARG A 95 6.11 17.20 10.44
N VAL A 96 6.53 16.03 10.06
CA VAL A 96 5.87 14.77 10.41
C VAL A 96 6.88 13.78 11.00
N ALA A 97 6.45 13.00 11.96
CA ALA A 97 7.17 11.83 12.48
C ALA A 97 6.23 10.63 12.54
N ASP A 98 6.78 9.45 12.27
CA ASP A 98 6.07 8.18 12.27
C ASP A 98 6.71 7.21 13.25
N THR A 99 6.01 6.88 14.31
CA THR A 99 6.53 5.97 15.33
C THR A 99 6.76 4.56 14.81
N LEU A 100 6.06 4.11 13.78
CA LEU A 100 6.32 2.83 13.12
C LEU A 100 7.65 2.86 12.36
N SER A 101 7.91 3.89 11.56
CA SER A 101 9.18 4.06 10.84
C SER A 101 10.36 4.24 11.80
N MET A 102 10.18 5.02 12.87
CA MET A 102 11.17 5.17 13.94
C MET A 102 11.51 3.83 14.59
N SER A 103 10.50 3.01 14.90
CA SER A 103 10.71 1.70 15.52
C SER A 103 11.45 0.72 14.61
N ARG A 104 11.18 0.75 13.31
CA ARG A 104 11.90 -0.09 12.32
C ARG A 104 13.39 0.23 12.28
N ALA A 105 13.76 1.50 12.34
CA ALA A 105 15.17 1.92 12.37
C ALA A 105 15.89 1.49 13.66
N ILE A 106 15.18 1.40 14.79
CA ILE A 106 15.75 1.08 16.10
C ILE A 106 15.76 -0.43 16.36
N HIS A 107 14.65 -1.12 16.05
CA HIS A 107 14.41 -2.52 16.45
C HIS A 107 14.42 -3.49 15.28
N SER A 108 14.41 -3.00 14.03
CA SER A 108 14.23 -3.87 12.86
C SER A 108 12.95 -4.70 12.99
N ILE A 109 13.06 -6.03 13.03
CA ILE A 109 11.95 -6.98 13.16
C ILE A 109 11.81 -7.58 14.56
N GLU A 110 12.71 -7.26 15.48
CA GLU A 110 12.84 -7.96 16.77
C GLU A 110 11.63 -7.74 17.70
N VAL A 111 11.07 -6.52 17.70
CA VAL A 111 9.95 -6.15 18.58
C VAL A 111 8.60 -6.25 17.87
N GLY A 112 8.62 -6.24 16.53
CA GLY A 112 7.42 -6.05 15.72
C GLY A 112 7.03 -4.57 15.59
N GLY A 113 6.17 -4.27 14.60
CA GLY A 113 5.81 -2.88 14.26
C GLY A 113 4.44 -2.42 14.76
N SER A 114 3.64 -3.26 15.43
CA SER A 114 2.34 -2.83 15.91
C SER A 114 2.45 -1.95 17.17
N LEU A 115 1.56 -0.96 17.29
CA LEU A 115 1.50 -0.11 18.47
C LEU A 115 1.38 -0.94 19.75
N LYS A 116 0.60 -2.04 19.73
CA LYS A 116 0.46 -2.98 20.84
C LYS A 116 1.80 -3.60 21.25
N ALA A 117 2.57 -4.13 20.30
CA ALA A 117 3.85 -4.77 20.59
C ALA A 117 4.87 -3.77 21.13
N LEU A 118 4.92 -2.57 20.53
CA LEU A 118 5.83 -1.51 20.96
C LEU A 118 5.44 -0.91 22.32
N ALA A 119 4.16 -0.71 22.58
CA ALA A 119 3.67 -0.26 23.89
C ALA A 119 4.00 -1.27 25.00
N ALA A 120 3.85 -2.55 24.74
CA ALA A 120 4.25 -3.61 25.67
C ALA A 120 5.77 -3.64 25.91
N HIS A 121 6.58 -3.56 24.84
CA HIS A 121 8.04 -3.54 24.91
C HIS A 121 8.57 -2.37 25.76
N TYR A 122 7.98 -1.18 25.60
CA TYR A 122 8.37 0.02 26.33
C TYR A 122 7.59 0.24 27.64
N GLN A 123 6.68 -0.68 28.02
CA GLN A 123 5.85 -0.61 29.23
C GLN A 123 5.05 0.70 29.32
N LEU A 124 4.47 1.16 28.18
CA LEU A 124 3.77 2.44 28.10
C LEU A 124 2.29 2.37 28.50
N GLY A 125 1.74 1.18 28.61
CA GLY A 125 0.34 0.88 28.88
C GLY A 125 -0.20 -0.20 27.95
N GLU A 126 -1.46 -0.57 28.13
CA GLU A 126 -2.13 -1.57 27.31
C GLU A 126 -2.92 -0.91 26.19
N LYS A 127 -2.75 -1.42 24.97
CA LYS A 127 -3.67 -1.12 23.88
C LYS A 127 -4.97 -1.87 24.15
N GLY A 128 -6.10 -1.16 24.14
CA GLY A 128 -7.42 -1.76 24.30
C GLY A 128 -7.62 -2.95 23.36
N THR A 129 -8.20 -4.02 23.89
CA THR A 129 -8.48 -5.25 23.13
C THR A 129 -9.91 -5.30 22.63
N GLU A 130 -10.76 -4.37 23.04
CA GLU A 130 -12.13 -4.28 22.58
C GLU A 130 -12.16 -3.94 21.10
N VAL A 131 -12.29 -4.98 20.27
CA VAL A 131 -12.62 -4.83 18.86
C VAL A 131 -14.02 -4.24 18.81
N ILE A 132 -14.11 -2.94 18.64
CA ILE A 132 -15.36 -2.28 18.35
C ILE A 132 -15.88 -2.93 17.07
N ASN A 133 -17.11 -3.40 17.10
CA ASN A 133 -17.73 -4.01 15.93
C ASN A 133 -18.09 -2.92 14.90
N ALA A 134 -17.03 -2.35 14.30
CA ALA A 134 -17.10 -1.26 13.32
C ALA A 134 -17.24 -1.78 11.87
N LEU A 135 -17.07 -3.10 11.66
CA LEU A 135 -17.13 -3.69 10.33
C LEU A 135 -18.49 -3.41 9.66
N GLY A 136 -18.47 -2.67 8.56
CA GLY A 136 -19.66 -2.33 7.77
C GLY A 136 -20.54 -1.24 8.37
N LYS A 137 -20.12 -0.59 9.45
CA LYS A 137 -20.84 0.53 10.05
C LYS A 137 -20.31 1.87 9.56
N ARG A 138 -21.17 2.68 8.98
CA ARG A 138 -20.97 4.10 8.72
C ARG A 138 -21.10 4.89 10.02
N ARG A 139 -20.59 6.13 10.05
CA ARG A 139 -20.69 6.97 11.25
C ARG A 139 -22.12 7.07 11.81
N ILE A 140 -23.11 7.15 10.92
CA ILE A 140 -24.53 7.24 11.31
C ILE A 140 -25.13 5.96 11.90
N ASP A 141 -24.46 4.83 11.73
CA ASP A 141 -24.93 3.52 12.20
C ASP A 141 -24.47 3.21 13.65
N PHE A 142 -23.62 4.07 14.21
CA PHE A 142 -23.16 3.94 15.59
C PHE A 142 -24.14 4.61 16.55
N THR A 143 -24.40 3.97 17.67
CA THR A 143 -25.05 4.63 18.82
C THR A 143 -24.06 5.56 19.53
N ASP A 144 -24.58 6.46 20.36
CA ASP A 144 -23.75 7.37 21.16
C ASP A 144 -22.79 6.62 22.08
N GLU A 145 -23.24 5.48 22.67
CA GLU A 145 -22.42 4.63 23.52
C GLU A 145 -21.32 3.90 22.74
N GLU A 146 -21.63 3.46 21.51
CA GLU A 146 -20.62 2.86 20.63
C GLU A 146 -19.58 3.89 20.18
N LEU A 147 -20.00 5.11 19.84
CA LEU A 147 -19.08 6.21 19.52
C LEU A 147 -18.22 6.61 20.72
N ALA A 148 -18.78 6.63 21.93
CA ALA A 148 -18.01 6.92 23.14
C ALA A 148 -16.91 5.86 23.38
N ARG A 149 -17.23 4.56 23.23
CA ARG A 149 -16.22 3.49 23.32
C ARG A 149 -15.16 3.59 22.21
N TYR A 150 -15.59 3.97 21.00
CA TYR A 150 -14.66 4.18 19.88
C TYR A 150 -13.73 5.37 20.15
N ALA A 151 -14.25 6.43 20.77
CA ALA A 151 -13.48 7.56 21.24
C ALA A 151 -12.39 7.14 22.26
N GLU A 152 -12.77 6.37 23.28
CA GLU A 152 -11.83 5.86 24.28
C GLU A 152 -10.70 5.04 23.66
N TYR A 153 -11.02 4.19 22.68
CA TYR A 153 -10.04 3.39 21.96
C TYR A 153 -9.06 4.28 21.19
N CYS A 154 -9.55 5.21 20.35
CA CYS A 154 -8.74 6.11 19.54
C CYS A 154 -7.92 7.09 20.41
N ILE A 155 -8.49 7.62 21.49
CA ILE A 155 -7.78 8.45 22.47
C ILE A 155 -6.61 7.67 23.08
N ASN A 156 -6.83 6.42 23.47
CA ASN A 156 -5.77 5.58 24.03
C ASN A 156 -4.64 5.33 23.01
N ASP A 157 -4.97 5.12 21.73
CA ASP A 157 -3.95 4.96 20.67
C ASP A 157 -3.12 6.24 20.48
N VAL A 158 -3.72 7.42 20.55
CA VAL A 158 -3.02 8.71 20.54
C VAL A 158 -2.09 8.87 21.75
N GLU A 159 -2.57 8.53 22.95
CA GLU A 159 -1.77 8.60 24.19
C GLU A 159 -0.57 7.65 24.16
N LEU A 160 -0.77 6.42 23.68
CA LEU A 160 0.29 5.43 23.52
C LEU A 160 1.30 5.88 22.45
N THR A 161 0.81 6.43 21.33
CA THR A 161 1.67 6.94 20.25
C THR A 161 2.54 8.09 20.71
N GLU A 162 2.02 9.03 21.49
CA GLU A 162 2.80 10.13 22.05
C GLU A 162 3.89 9.63 23.02
N LYS A 163 3.53 8.71 23.93
CA LYS A 163 4.49 8.09 24.85
C LYS A 163 5.59 7.34 24.09
N LEU A 164 5.19 6.58 23.07
CA LEU A 164 6.10 5.83 22.21
C LEU A 164 7.05 6.78 21.46
N PHE A 165 6.54 7.87 20.87
CA PHE A 165 7.36 8.88 20.23
C PHE A 165 8.43 9.43 21.17
N LYS A 166 8.05 9.80 22.41
CA LYS A 166 8.99 10.28 23.44
C LYS A 166 10.06 9.26 23.80
N ALA A 167 9.71 7.97 23.83
CA ALA A 167 10.67 6.89 24.13
C ALA A 167 11.65 6.61 22.97
N LEU A 168 11.20 6.78 21.71
CA LEU A 168 11.99 6.53 20.51
C LEU A 168 12.87 7.74 20.14
N LEU A 169 12.41 8.95 20.35
CA LEU A 169 13.06 10.20 19.90
C LEU A 169 14.53 10.32 20.30
N PRO A 170 14.95 10.00 21.54
CA PRO A 170 16.36 10.10 21.95
C PRO A 170 17.31 9.10 21.23
N LYS A 171 16.73 8.08 20.58
CA LYS A 171 17.48 6.99 19.92
C LYS A 171 17.73 7.27 18.43
N LEU A 172 17.18 8.35 17.87
CA LEU A 172 17.30 8.72 16.48
C LEU A 172 17.97 10.08 16.32
N ASN A 173 18.78 10.22 15.29
CA ASN A 173 19.34 11.51 14.92
C ASN A 173 18.37 12.33 14.04
N VAL A 174 18.65 13.62 13.91
CA VAL A 174 17.81 14.56 13.15
C VAL A 174 17.73 14.20 11.66
N THR A 175 18.77 13.60 11.10
CA THR A 175 18.78 13.19 9.68
C THR A 175 17.77 12.08 9.44
N GLU A 176 17.73 11.07 10.31
CA GLU A 176 16.74 9.99 10.20
C GLU A 176 15.30 10.51 10.32
N LEU A 177 15.06 11.44 11.24
CA LEU A 177 13.72 12.06 11.36
C LEU A 177 13.32 12.83 10.10
N LYS A 178 14.27 13.54 9.45
CA LYS A 178 14.02 14.22 8.18
C LYS A 178 13.76 13.25 7.03
N LEU A 179 14.44 12.08 7.01
CA LEU A 179 14.20 11.06 6.01
C LEU A 179 12.83 10.38 6.18
N ILE A 180 12.39 10.19 7.43
CA ILE A 180 11.05 9.69 7.73
C ILE A 180 9.99 10.71 7.25
N ASP A 181 10.14 12.00 7.61
CA ASP A 181 9.25 13.08 7.16
C ASP A 181 9.15 13.11 5.62
N LEU A 182 10.29 13.09 4.93
CA LEU A 182 10.34 13.07 3.46
C LEU A 182 9.61 11.84 2.90
N THR A 183 9.86 10.66 3.45
CA THR A 183 9.24 9.41 2.98
C THR A 183 7.72 9.46 3.08
N ILE A 184 7.19 10.00 4.19
CA ILE A 184 5.75 10.17 4.37
C ILE A 184 5.18 11.18 3.37
N LYS A 185 5.86 12.32 3.17
CA LYS A 185 5.41 13.37 2.25
C LYS A 185 5.45 12.95 0.78
N MET A 186 6.37 12.09 0.37
CA MET A 186 6.36 11.50 -0.98
C MET A 186 5.05 10.75 -1.27
N PHE A 187 4.37 10.25 -0.25
CA PHE A 187 3.06 9.63 -0.39
C PHE A 187 1.91 10.62 -0.17
N SER A 188 1.90 11.34 0.96
CA SER A 188 0.78 12.16 1.39
C SER A 188 0.68 13.52 0.68
N GLU A 189 1.78 14.00 0.07
CA GLU A 189 1.85 15.26 -0.68
C GLU A 189 2.43 15.02 -2.09
N PRO A 190 1.84 14.11 -2.89
CA PRO A 190 2.39 13.76 -4.18
C PRO A 190 2.36 14.91 -5.17
N THR A 191 3.45 15.06 -5.95
CA THR A 191 3.62 16.13 -6.95
C THR A 191 3.74 15.61 -8.38
N LEU A 192 3.85 14.28 -8.56
CA LEU A 192 4.00 13.69 -9.88
C LEU A 192 2.65 13.53 -10.56
N GLU A 193 2.52 14.05 -11.76
CA GLU A 193 1.38 13.83 -12.64
C GLU A 193 1.70 12.70 -13.62
N LEU A 194 0.70 11.93 -13.97
CA LEU A 194 0.79 10.84 -14.93
C LEU A 194 0.19 11.29 -16.27
N ASP A 195 0.94 11.13 -17.33
CA ASP A 195 0.48 11.40 -18.70
C ASP A 195 -0.41 10.25 -19.18
N VAL A 196 -1.73 10.46 -19.13
CA VAL A 196 -2.73 9.43 -19.47
C VAL A 196 -2.65 9.06 -20.94
N ASP A 197 -2.39 10.02 -21.84
CA ASP A 197 -2.33 9.77 -23.28
C ASP A 197 -1.14 8.85 -23.63
N VAL A 198 0.00 9.07 -22.99
CA VAL A 198 1.19 8.21 -23.13
C VAL A 198 0.93 6.82 -22.55
N LEU A 199 0.26 6.72 -21.39
CA LEU A 199 -0.06 5.45 -20.77
C LEU A 199 -1.07 4.65 -21.60
N ASP A 200 -2.11 5.30 -22.14
CA ASP A 200 -3.10 4.65 -23.00
C ASP A 200 -2.49 4.17 -24.32
N ALA A 201 -1.67 5.00 -24.97
CA ALA A 201 -0.95 4.60 -26.17
C ALA A 201 -0.03 3.40 -25.89
N HIS A 202 0.66 3.39 -24.76
CA HIS A 202 1.50 2.27 -24.33
C HIS A 202 0.67 1.00 -24.10
N LEU A 203 -0.44 1.10 -23.39
CA LEU A 203 -1.34 -0.04 -23.11
C LEU A 203 -1.88 -0.65 -24.41
N GLN A 204 -2.36 0.19 -25.33
CA GLN A 204 -2.82 -0.24 -26.64
C GLN A 204 -1.72 -0.92 -27.44
N GLY A 205 -0.49 -0.37 -27.41
CA GLY A 205 0.67 -0.96 -28.06
C GLY A 205 1.03 -2.34 -27.53
N VAL A 206 0.98 -2.53 -26.21
CA VAL A 206 1.22 -3.83 -25.55
C VAL A 206 0.12 -4.85 -25.91
N GLN A 207 -1.14 -4.41 -25.87
CA GLN A 207 -2.28 -5.25 -26.23
C GLN A 207 -2.24 -5.67 -27.71
N LYS A 208 -1.93 -4.71 -28.59
CA LYS A 208 -1.78 -4.99 -30.04
C LYS A 208 -0.67 -5.99 -30.32
N LYS A 209 0.51 -5.83 -29.71
CA LYS A 209 1.60 -6.81 -29.84
C LYS A 209 1.17 -8.22 -29.45
N LYS A 210 0.37 -8.36 -28.39
CA LYS A 210 -0.18 -9.65 -27.96
C LYS A 210 -1.18 -10.21 -28.96
N GLN A 211 -2.06 -9.37 -29.53
CA GLN A 211 -3.00 -9.76 -30.58
C GLN A 211 -2.27 -10.22 -31.82
N ASP A 212 -1.24 -9.46 -32.25
CA ASP A 212 -0.42 -9.80 -33.44
C ASP A 212 0.32 -11.14 -33.25
N LEU A 213 0.82 -11.42 -32.03
CA LEU A 213 1.41 -12.73 -31.70
C LEU A 213 0.39 -13.86 -31.75
N MET A 214 -0.81 -13.62 -31.24
CA MET A 214 -1.90 -14.63 -31.29
C MET A 214 -2.44 -14.88 -32.70
N ALA A 215 -2.45 -13.84 -33.55
CA ALA A 215 -2.89 -13.96 -34.94
C ALA A 215 -1.98 -14.81 -35.83
N LYS A 216 -0.72 -15.02 -35.40
CA LYS A 216 0.27 -15.85 -36.12
C LYS A 216 0.14 -17.34 -35.83
N ILE A 217 -0.74 -17.75 -34.91
CA ILE A 217 -0.84 -19.12 -34.46
C ILE A 217 -2.28 -19.62 -34.55
N GLU A 218 -2.46 -20.89 -34.87
CA GLU A 218 -3.75 -21.57 -34.90
C GLU A 218 -4.12 -22.16 -33.50
N ALA A 219 -4.06 -21.33 -32.47
CA ALA A 219 -4.36 -21.75 -31.11
C ALA A 219 -5.06 -20.64 -30.30
N ASP A 220 -5.98 -21.02 -29.43
CA ASP A 220 -6.64 -20.07 -28.55
C ASP A 220 -5.75 -19.66 -27.36
N LYS A 221 -6.09 -18.49 -26.75
CA LYS A 221 -5.36 -17.98 -25.59
C LYS A 221 -5.37 -18.94 -24.40
N LYS A 222 -6.44 -19.74 -24.21
CA LYS A 222 -6.55 -20.68 -23.11
C LYS A 222 -5.57 -21.83 -23.28
N THR A 223 -5.36 -22.30 -24.50
CA THR A 223 -4.37 -23.34 -24.85
C THR A 223 -2.96 -22.81 -24.63
N ILE A 224 -2.65 -21.62 -25.13
CA ILE A 224 -1.34 -20.97 -24.93
C ILE A 224 -1.03 -20.72 -23.44
N MET A 225 -2.00 -20.37 -22.62
CA MET A 225 -1.79 -20.07 -21.19
C MET A 225 -1.69 -21.33 -20.31
N SER A 226 -2.27 -22.44 -20.71
CA SER A 226 -2.26 -23.69 -19.95
C SER A 226 -0.99 -24.51 -20.20
N ASN A 227 -0.23 -24.84 -19.15
CA ASN A 227 0.98 -25.66 -19.30
C ASN A 227 0.69 -27.04 -19.94
N PRO A 228 -0.32 -27.83 -19.49
CA PRO A 228 -0.62 -29.09 -20.10
C PRO A 228 -1.06 -29.01 -21.57
N LYS A 229 -1.99 -28.06 -21.88
CA LYS A 229 -2.48 -27.90 -23.26
C LYS A 229 -1.40 -27.41 -24.21
N PHE A 230 -0.54 -26.50 -23.73
CA PHE A 230 0.58 -26.00 -24.52
C PHE A 230 1.63 -27.09 -24.77
N ALA A 231 1.88 -27.98 -23.79
CA ALA A 231 2.75 -29.14 -23.96
C ALA A 231 2.20 -30.05 -25.04
N GLU A 232 0.90 -30.37 -25.02
CA GLU A 232 0.27 -31.19 -26.06
C GLU A 232 0.36 -30.53 -27.45
N LEU A 233 0.16 -29.22 -27.52
CA LEU A 233 0.30 -28.45 -28.75
C LEU A 233 1.75 -28.52 -29.30
N LEU A 234 2.77 -28.40 -28.47
CA LEU A 234 4.16 -28.58 -28.90
C LEU A 234 4.43 -30.03 -29.45
N LYS A 235 3.83 -31.03 -28.81
CA LYS A 235 3.94 -32.43 -29.29
C LYS A 235 3.32 -32.64 -30.67
N THR A 236 2.20 -31.94 -30.98
CA THR A 236 1.60 -32.02 -32.35
C THR A 236 2.53 -31.49 -33.43
N HIS A 237 3.46 -30.58 -33.06
CA HIS A 237 4.51 -30.08 -33.94
C HIS A 237 5.85 -30.86 -33.83
N GLY A 238 5.84 -32.03 -33.20
CA GLY A 238 7.01 -32.90 -33.08
C GLY A 238 8.03 -32.50 -32.01
N VAL A 239 7.70 -31.52 -31.17
CA VAL A 239 8.59 -31.00 -30.10
C VAL A 239 8.33 -31.73 -28.80
N VAL A 240 9.37 -32.26 -28.16
CA VAL A 240 9.32 -32.77 -26.80
C VAL A 240 9.30 -31.56 -25.85
N PRO A 241 8.21 -31.36 -25.06
CA PRO A 241 8.12 -30.19 -24.16
C PRO A 241 9.22 -30.26 -23.09
N PRO A 242 10.01 -29.20 -22.92
CA PRO A 242 11.04 -29.15 -21.87
C PRO A 242 10.43 -29.20 -20.48
N THR A 243 11.08 -29.93 -19.57
CA THR A 243 10.69 -30.08 -18.17
C THR A 243 11.81 -29.69 -17.23
N LYS A 244 11.47 -29.42 -15.98
CA LYS A 244 12.41 -29.11 -14.90
C LYS A 244 11.87 -29.60 -13.56
N ILE A 245 12.75 -29.71 -12.57
CA ILE A 245 12.34 -29.96 -11.19
C ILE A 245 11.94 -28.63 -10.55
N SER A 246 10.74 -28.56 -10.02
CA SER A 246 10.25 -27.39 -9.30
C SER A 246 11.02 -27.21 -7.98
N PRO A 247 11.68 -26.07 -7.74
CA PRO A 247 12.42 -25.85 -6.50
C PRO A 247 11.50 -25.77 -5.27
N THR A 248 10.22 -25.47 -5.47
CA THR A 248 9.24 -25.35 -4.37
C THR A 248 8.62 -26.69 -3.99
N THR A 249 8.34 -27.56 -4.98
CA THR A 249 7.61 -28.82 -4.74
C THR A 249 8.46 -30.06 -4.88
N GLY A 250 9.68 -29.96 -5.45
CA GLY A 250 10.54 -31.09 -5.78
C GLY A 250 9.99 -32.03 -6.88
N LYS A 251 8.87 -31.66 -7.53
CA LYS A 251 8.24 -32.46 -8.59
C LYS A 251 8.64 -31.95 -9.97
N GLU A 252 8.64 -32.88 -10.94
CA GLU A 252 8.80 -32.50 -12.33
C GLU A 252 7.64 -31.63 -12.82
N THR A 253 7.96 -30.59 -13.57
CA THR A 253 6.99 -29.61 -14.14
C THR A 253 7.51 -29.15 -15.50
N TYR A 254 6.61 -28.63 -16.35
CA TYR A 254 7.01 -28.03 -17.62
C TYR A 254 7.84 -26.75 -17.43
N ALA A 255 8.93 -26.67 -18.18
CA ALA A 255 9.87 -25.55 -18.19
C ALA A 255 9.51 -24.54 -19.29
N PHE A 256 8.45 -23.74 -19.11
CA PHE A 256 7.93 -22.79 -20.10
C PHE A 256 8.07 -21.32 -19.66
N ALA A 257 8.98 -21.01 -18.74
CA ALA A 257 9.23 -19.65 -18.29
C ALA A 257 10.28 -18.95 -19.18
N LYS A 258 10.28 -17.62 -19.17
CA LYS A 258 11.28 -16.80 -19.88
C LYS A 258 12.73 -17.09 -19.43
N SER A 259 12.90 -17.60 -18.21
CA SER A 259 14.21 -17.99 -17.66
C SER A 259 14.65 -19.41 -18.06
N ASP A 260 13.79 -20.22 -18.68
CA ASP A 260 14.09 -21.59 -19.03
C ASP A 260 14.82 -21.65 -20.38
N GLU A 261 16.08 -22.03 -20.37
CA GLU A 261 16.97 -21.95 -21.55
C GLU A 261 16.51 -22.88 -22.68
N ASP A 262 16.18 -24.14 -22.37
CA ASP A 262 15.69 -25.11 -23.35
C ASP A 262 14.41 -24.63 -24.04
N PHE A 263 13.53 -23.95 -23.30
CA PHE A 263 12.32 -23.37 -23.87
C PHE A 263 12.63 -22.18 -24.77
N ARG A 264 13.57 -21.33 -24.38
CA ARG A 264 14.01 -20.19 -25.21
C ARG A 264 14.71 -20.66 -26.49
N ALA A 265 15.46 -21.76 -26.44
CA ALA A 265 16.12 -22.32 -27.63
C ALA A 265 15.12 -22.70 -28.73
N LEU A 266 13.85 -22.97 -28.37
CA LEU A 266 12.80 -23.22 -29.37
C LEU A 266 12.38 -21.98 -30.18
N LEU A 267 12.83 -20.79 -29.82
CA LEU A 267 12.66 -19.59 -30.66
C LEU A 267 13.45 -19.66 -31.96
N ASP A 268 14.52 -20.44 -31.99
CA ASP A 268 15.38 -20.68 -33.15
C ASP A 268 15.14 -22.07 -33.75
N HIS A 269 13.98 -22.71 -33.47
CA HIS A 269 13.62 -24.03 -34.00
C HIS A 269 13.42 -23.97 -35.51
N GLU A 270 13.73 -25.06 -36.23
CA GLU A 270 13.62 -25.16 -37.70
C GLU A 270 12.17 -24.95 -38.21
N ASN A 271 11.17 -25.29 -37.41
CA ASN A 271 9.77 -25.11 -37.76
C ASN A 271 9.29 -23.72 -37.27
N GLU A 272 8.87 -22.87 -38.22
CA GLU A 272 8.37 -21.51 -37.97
C GLU A 272 7.11 -21.49 -37.08
N ASP A 273 6.23 -22.53 -37.14
CA ASP A 273 5.06 -22.63 -36.28
C ASP A 273 5.47 -22.81 -34.82
N VAL A 274 6.52 -23.56 -34.55
CA VAL A 274 7.08 -23.75 -33.21
C VAL A 274 7.63 -22.43 -32.69
N GLN A 275 8.38 -21.68 -33.53
CA GLN A 275 8.88 -20.36 -33.17
C GLN A 275 7.72 -19.41 -32.83
N ALA A 276 6.66 -19.38 -33.65
CA ALA A 276 5.47 -18.55 -33.44
C ALA A 276 4.74 -18.93 -32.14
N LEU A 277 4.55 -20.22 -31.84
CA LEU A 277 3.95 -20.73 -30.62
C LEU A 277 4.72 -20.32 -29.38
N VAL A 278 6.06 -20.48 -29.39
CA VAL A 278 6.93 -20.12 -28.27
C VAL A 278 6.93 -18.60 -28.07
N SER A 279 7.03 -17.82 -29.15
CA SER A 279 6.94 -16.36 -29.12
C SER A 279 5.61 -15.88 -28.53
N ALA A 280 4.49 -16.46 -28.98
CA ALA A 280 3.16 -16.18 -28.45
C ALA A 280 3.06 -16.53 -26.96
N ARG A 281 3.56 -17.70 -26.54
CA ARG A 281 3.56 -18.12 -25.14
C ARG A 281 4.33 -17.14 -24.25
N LEU A 282 5.54 -16.74 -24.64
CA LEU A 282 6.38 -15.82 -23.90
C LEU A 282 5.79 -14.41 -23.85
N GLY A 283 5.24 -13.93 -24.96
CA GLY A 283 4.69 -12.58 -25.05
C GLY A 283 3.32 -12.44 -24.39
N VAL A 284 2.44 -13.44 -24.49
CA VAL A 284 1.06 -13.35 -23.99
C VAL A 284 0.95 -13.70 -22.49
N LYS A 285 1.84 -14.56 -21.97
CA LYS A 285 1.75 -15.02 -20.57
C LYS A 285 2.00 -13.91 -19.54
N SER A 286 2.87 -12.98 -19.83
CA SER A 286 3.13 -11.87 -18.91
C SER A 286 2.05 -10.80 -19.01
N THR A 287 1.33 -10.55 -17.93
CA THR A 287 0.34 -9.46 -17.81
C THR A 287 0.85 -8.29 -16.96
N ILE A 288 2.09 -8.37 -16.48
CA ILE A 288 2.65 -7.39 -15.53
C ILE A 288 2.66 -5.98 -16.11
N GLU A 289 3.04 -5.85 -17.38
CA GLU A 289 3.14 -4.57 -18.07
C GLU A 289 1.75 -3.93 -18.22
N GLU A 290 0.75 -4.68 -18.68
CA GLU A 290 -0.64 -4.22 -18.81
C GLU A 290 -1.21 -3.81 -17.47
N THR A 291 -1.15 -4.70 -16.48
CA THR A 291 -1.74 -4.44 -15.15
C THR A 291 -1.07 -3.26 -14.44
N ARG A 292 0.24 -3.05 -14.62
CA ARG A 292 0.93 -1.87 -14.08
C ARG A 292 0.49 -0.60 -14.80
N THR A 293 0.38 -0.63 -16.13
CA THR A 293 -0.07 0.54 -16.91
C THR A 293 -1.52 0.89 -16.57
N GLU A 294 -2.42 -0.09 -16.51
CA GLU A 294 -3.81 0.09 -16.08
C GLU A 294 -3.88 0.68 -14.66
N ARG A 295 -3.04 0.21 -13.74
CA ARG A 295 -2.96 0.78 -12.40
C ARG A 295 -2.55 2.25 -12.41
N PHE A 296 -1.55 2.64 -13.21
CA PHE A 296 -1.15 4.04 -13.34
C PHE A 296 -2.26 4.90 -13.94
N ILE A 297 -2.96 4.42 -14.96
CA ILE A 297 -4.12 5.11 -15.53
C ILE A 297 -5.19 5.33 -14.45
N ASN A 298 -5.51 4.29 -13.67
CA ASN A 298 -6.48 4.39 -12.59
C ASN A 298 -6.04 5.39 -11.50
N ILE A 299 -4.75 5.46 -11.16
CA ILE A 299 -4.23 6.47 -10.22
C ILE A 299 -4.38 7.88 -10.82
N ALA A 300 -4.02 8.06 -12.09
CA ALA A 300 -4.15 9.35 -12.78
C ALA A 300 -5.58 9.89 -12.75
N MET A 301 -6.57 9.02 -12.90
CA MET A 301 -7.99 9.39 -12.81
C MET A 301 -8.42 9.84 -11.39
N ARG A 302 -7.69 9.47 -10.36
CA ARG A 302 -7.94 9.85 -8.97
C ARG A 302 -7.05 11.01 -8.48
N GLY A 303 -6.00 11.37 -9.23
CA GLY A 303 -5.10 12.50 -8.93
C GLY A 303 -3.62 12.20 -9.15
N THR A 304 -2.76 12.93 -8.47
CA THR A 304 -1.30 12.79 -8.53
C THR A 304 -0.82 11.44 -8.00
N LEU A 305 0.33 10.98 -8.49
CA LEU A 305 0.94 9.69 -8.15
C LEU A 305 1.62 9.75 -6.76
N PRO A 306 1.08 9.09 -5.73
CA PRO A 306 1.78 8.93 -4.47
C PRO A 306 2.91 7.89 -4.61
N ILE A 307 4.01 8.10 -3.90
CA ILE A 307 5.14 7.18 -3.91
C ILE A 307 5.13 6.35 -2.62
N PRO A 308 4.63 5.11 -2.66
CA PRO A 308 4.52 4.27 -1.47
C PRO A 308 5.86 3.63 -1.15
N LEU A 309 6.62 4.26 -0.28
CA LEU A 309 7.88 3.73 0.23
C LEU A 309 7.78 3.42 1.71
N ARG A 310 8.34 2.29 2.08
CA ARG A 310 8.57 1.89 3.46
C ARG A 310 9.99 2.27 3.87
N TYR A 311 10.09 3.21 4.80
CA TYR A 311 11.37 3.55 5.42
C TYR A 311 11.88 2.36 6.23
N TYR A 312 13.19 2.08 6.11
CA TYR A 312 13.85 0.97 6.79
C TYR A 312 13.17 -0.38 6.56
N ALA A 313 12.86 -0.69 5.29
CA ALA A 313 12.17 -1.94 4.90
C ALA A 313 13.07 -3.18 5.03
N ALA A 314 14.38 -3.01 4.99
CA ALA A 314 15.37 -4.07 5.20
C ALA A 314 16.22 -3.74 6.44
N HIS A 315 16.76 -4.77 7.12
CA HIS A 315 17.65 -4.63 8.27
C HIS A 315 18.91 -3.79 7.99
N THR A 316 19.26 -3.61 6.72
CA THR A 316 20.38 -2.75 6.25
C THR A 316 19.96 -1.29 6.03
N GLY A 317 18.77 -0.86 6.43
CA GLY A 317 18.28 0.52 6.32
C GLY A 317 17.81 0.94 4.93
N ARG A 318 17.61 -0.01 3.99
CA ARG A 318 17.12 0.32 2.65
C ARG A 318 15.60 0.54 2.64
N TRP A 319 15.15 1.49 1.80
CA TRP A 319 13.73 1.60 1.47
C TRP A 319 13.25 0.38 0.69
N GLY A 320 12.00 0.03 0.87
CA GLY A 320 11.27 -0.93 0.06
C GLY A 320 9.99 -0.32 -0.49
N GLY A 321 9.45 -0.91 -1.56
CA GLY A 321 8.10 -0.57 -1.98
C GLY A 321 7.09 -1.00 -0.92
N ASP A 322 6.07 -0.20 -0.73
CA ASP A 322 4.90 -0.48 0.09
C ASP A 322 3.65 -0.44 -0.79
N ASP A 323 2.50 -0.71 -0.22
CA ASP A 323 1.20 -0.58 -0.89
C ASP A 323 1.12 -1.43 -2.17
N LYS A 324 0.98 -2.74 -2.03
CA LYS A 324 1.09 -3.81 -3.05
C LYS A 324 0.16 -3.65 -4.24
#